data_01a205c3e3baf5ca71c17895356410ec
#
_entry.id   01a205c3e3baf5ca71c17895356410ec
#
_cell.length_a   1.000
_cell.length_b   1.000
_cell.length_c   1.000
_cell.angle_alpha   90.00
_cell.angle_beta   90.00
_cell.angle_gamma   90.00
#
_symmetry.space_group_name_H-M   'P 1'
#
loop_
_entity.id
_entity.type
_entity.pdbx_description
1 polymer ?
#
loop_
_entity_poly.entity_id
_entity_poly.type
_entity_poly.pdbx_seq_one_letter_code
_entity_poly.pdbx_strand_id
1 'polypeptide(L)'
;MEYYRKRAEEMLKNAYPLMEIYRSERKNELNAFLLADTKTAGKRRSILSSLPLYTISSKLLDRILTRNNINAELKEKIKEYAKTQRQRIKIILENERIEDEIPDFVQENFTKSPPMLELSGIFCEEDIPYNEEEYTAHLKESMAFAEQNPNYTLKCSTAHAFHNLKIIIHEGQWVMVSKGKTPAIHFVIRHPKLRSAIECFIPPITEDE
;
A
#
# COMPACT_ATOMS: atom_id res chain seq x y z
N MET A 1 33.97 -30.85 12.44
CA MET A 1 33.35 -29.56 12.83
C MET A 1 33.27 -28.59 11.65
N GLU A 2 34.30 -28.47 10.84
CA GLU A 2 34.36 -27.53 9.69
C GLU A 2 33.32 -27.80 8.59
N TYR A 3 33.01 -29.07 8.32
CA TYR A 3 31.97 -29.48 7.37
C TYR A 3 30.56 -28.98 7.76
N TYR A 4 30.18 -29.12 9.03
CA TYR A 4 28.89 -28.66 9.51
C TYR A 4 28.78 -27.13 9.52
N ARG A 5 29.90 -26.46 9.78
CA ARG A 5 29.96 -24.99 9.73
C ARG A 5 29.78 -24.48 8.29
N LYS A 6 30.51 -25.06 7.30
CA LYS A 6 30.35 -24.73 5.88
C LYS A 6 28.93 -24.97 5.40
N ARG A 7 28.32 -26.09 5.77
CA ARG A 7 26.96 -26.43 5.39
C ARG A 7 25.94 -25.50 6.04
N ALA A 8 26.13 -25.09 7.29
CA ALA A 8 25.31 -24.09 7.94
C ALA A 8 25.43 -22.71 7.28
N GLU A 9 26.67 -22.31 6.90
CA GLU A 9 26.94 -21.06 6.17
C GLU A 9 26.30 -21.07 4.77
N GLU A 10 26.33 -22.21 4.04
CA GLU A 10 25.65 -22.38 2.77
C GLU A 10 24.13 -22.36 2.92
N MET A 11 23.59 -23.01 3.95
CA MET A 11 22.16 -22.97 4.27
C MET A 11 21.70 -21.56 4.65
N LEU A 12 22.54 -20.79 5.38
CA LEU A 12 22.24 -19.40 5.73
C LEU A 12 22.36 -18.45 4.52
N LYS A 13 23.32 -18.71 3.60
CA LYS A 13 23.43 -17.95 2.34
C LYS A 13 22.27 -18.21 1.38
N ASN A 14 21.72 -19.41 1.40
CA ASN A 14 20.58 -19.82 0.58
C ASN A 14 19.23 -19.70 1.32
N ALA A 15 19.24 -19.39 2.62
CA ALA A 15 18.03 -19.08 3.35
C ALA A 15 17.52 -17.74 2.84
N TYR A 16 16.36 -17.75 2.18
CA TYR A 16 15.62 -16.51 1.92
C TYR A 16 15.48 -15.77 3.26
N PRO A 17 15.81 -14.48 3.33
CA PRO A 17 15.55 -13.72 4.53
C PRO A 17 14.06 -13.90 4.86
N LEU A 18 13.77 -14.27 6.11
CA LEU A 18 12.39 -14.46 6.57
C LEU A 18 11.56 -13.22 6.26
N MET A 19 12.18 -12.06 6.38
CA MET A 19 11.56 -10.76 6.19
C MET A 19 12.63 -9.72 5.91
N GLU A 20 12.36 -8.82 4.98
CA GLU A 20 13.16 -7.62 4.73
C GLU A 20 12.46 -6.42 5.37
N ILE A 21 13.23 -5.55 6.02
CA ILE A 21 12.72 -4.36 6.70
C ILE A 21 13.22 -3.13 5.95
N TYR A 22 12.29 -2.26 5.55
CA TYR A 22 12.58 -1.00 4.89
C TYR A 22 12.13 0.17 5.78
N ARG A 23 13.06 1.06 6.04
CA ARG A 23 12.85 2.34 6.70
C ARG A 23 13.28 3.46 5.75
N SER A 24 13.23 4.72 6.20
CA SER A 24 13.58 5.89 5.37
C SER A 24 14.96 5.79 4.72
N GLU A 25 15.95 5.21 5.41
CA GLU A 25 17.32 5.03 4.92
C GLU A 25 17.40 4.06 3.73
N ARG A 26 16.46 3.10 3.64
CA ARG A 26 16.37 2.10 2.58
C ARG A 26 15.27 2.38 1.55
N LYS A 27 14.79 3.62 1.49
CA LYS A 27 13.72 4.03 0.58
C LYS A 27 13.99 3.69 -0.88
N ASN A 28 15.20 3.92 -1.36
CA ASN A 28 15.58 3.66 -2.75
C ASN A 28 15.53 2.15 -3.07
N GLU A 29 15.91 1.30 -2.13
CA GLU A 29 15.83 -0.15 -2.28
C GLU A 29 14.37 -0.63 -2.34
N LEU A 30 13.49 -0.10 -1.49
CA LEU A 30 12.06 -0.38 -1.55
C LEU A 30 11.47 0.04 -2.90
N ASN A 31 11.79 1.25 -3.38
CA ASN A 31 11.32 1.72 -4.67
C ASN A 31 11.80 0.85 -5.82
N ALA A 32 13.08 0.44 -5.81
CA ALA A 32 13.65 -0.47 -6.80
C ALA A 32 12.95 -1.84 -6.78
N PHE A 33 12.69 -2.39 -5.58
CA PHE A 33 11.93 -3.63 -5.41
C PHE A 33 10.51 -3.51 -6.01
N LEU A 34 9.77 -2.47 -5.63
CA LEU A 34 8.40 -2.26 -6.10
C LEU A 34 8.33 -1.99 -7.62
N LEU A 35 9.38 -1.39 -8.20
CA LEU A 35 9.48 -1.17 -9.64
C LEU A 35 9.80 -2.47 -10.38
N ALA A 36 10.74 -3.27 -9.89
CA ALA A 36 11.07 -4.56 -10.47
C ALA A 36 9.87 -5.51 -10.47
N ASP A 37 9.08 -5.46 -9.41
CA ASP A 37 7.90 -6.28 -9.21
C ASP A 37 6.75 -5.99 -10.20
N THR A 38 6.70 -4.81 -10.83
CA THR A 38 5.69 -4.49 -11.86
C THR A 38 5.75 -5.41 -13.09
N LYS A 39 6.85 -6.15 -13.24
CA LYS A 39 7.06 -7.09 -14.35
C LYS A 39 6.61 -8.52 -14.03
N THR A 40 6.17 -8.78 -12.82
CA THR A 40 5.78 -10.11 -12.35
C THR A 40 4.27 -10.22 -12.43
N ALA A 41 3.75 -11.19 -13.19
CA ALA A 41 2.32 -11.41 -13.32
C ALA A 41 1.73 -12.08 -12.06
N GLY A 42 0.47 -11.76 -11.73
CA GLY A 42 -0.24 -12.33 -10.61
C GLY A 42 -1.48 -11.53 -10.22
N LYS A 43 -2.11 -11.92 -9.12
CA LYS A 43 -3.18 -11.16 -8.47
C LYS A 43 -2.62 -10.41 -7.27
N ARG A 44 -3.01 -9.16 -7.15
CA ARG A 44 -2.67 -8.34 -5.97
C ARG A 44 -3.91 -8.00 -5.20
N ARG A 45 -3.82 -8.14 -3.91
CA ARG A 45 -4.84 -7.71 -2.97
C ARG A 45 -4.22 -6.79 -1.94
N SER A 46 -4.89 -5.67 -1.66
CA SER A 46 -4.41 -4.72 -0.65
C SER A 46 -5.52 -4.45 0.37
N ILE A 47 -5.14 -4.45 1.63
CA ILE A 47 -5.95 -3.90 2.71
C ILE A 47 -5.32 -2.56 3.05
N LEU A 48 -6.05 -1.50 2.81
CA LEU A 48 -5.57 -0.13 2.95
C LEU A 48 -6.18 0.52 4.18
N SER A 49 -5.45 1.43 4.79
CA SER A 49 -5.95 2.24 5.91
C SER A 49 -6.72 3.50 5.44
N SER A 50 -6.69 3.79 4.15
CA SER A 50 -7.35 4.94 3.52
C SER A 50 -7.45 4.74 2.01
N LEU A 51 -8.00 5.73 1.29
CA LEU A 51 -8.12 5.70 -0.16
C LEU A 51 -6.74 5.60 -0.85
N PRO A 52 -6.64 4.83 -1.96
CA PRO A 52 -5.37 4.62 -2.65
C PRO A 52 -4.93 5.89 -3.39
N LEU A 53 -3.75 6.41 -3.07
CA LEU A 53 -3.24 7.69 -3.58
C LEU A 53 -3.12 7.75 -5.11
N TYR A 54 -2.99 6.61 -5.79
CA TYR A 54 -2.89 6.58 -7.25
C TYR A 54 -4.21 6.84 -7.99
N THR A 55 -5.35 6.88 -7.29
CA THR A 55 -6.65 7.20 -7.88
C THR A 55 -6.97 8.69 -7.82
N ILE A 56 -6.34 9.46 -6.93
CA ILE A 56 -6.64 10.88 -6.73
C ILE A 56 -6.23 11.74 -7.94
N SER A 57 -7.06 12.70 -8.33
CA SER A 57 -6.68 13.69 -9.34
C SER A 57 -5.65 14.68 -8.81
N SER A 58 -4.81 15.22 -9.71
CA SER A 58 -3.83 16.25 -9.33
C SER A 58 -4.47 17.50 -8.75
N LYS A 59 -5.67 17.85 -9.23
CA LYS A 59 -6.42 19.02 -8.75
C LYS A 59 -6.91 18.83 -7.32
N LEU A 60 -7.48 17.66 -7.01
CA LEU A 60 -7.96 17.35 -5.67
C LEU A 60 -6.79 17.24 -4.68
N LEU A 61 -5.71 16.56 -5.08
CA LEU A 61 -4.50 16.45 -4.28
C LEU A 61 -3.92 17.82 -3.95
N ASP A 62 -3.81 18.73 -4.93
CA ASP A 62 -3.32 20.10 -4.70
C ASP A 62 -4.20 20.88 -3.71
N ARG A 63 -5.53 20.73 -3.80
CA ARG A 63 -6.49 21.33 -2.85
C ARG A 63 -6.22 20.86 -1.42
N ILE A 64 -6.10 19.53 -1.23
CA ILE A 64 -5.85 18.91 0.09
C ILE A 64 -4.52 19.43 0.69
N LEU A 65 -3.46 19.40 -0.12
CA LEU A 65 -2.14 19.85 0.32
C LEU A 65 -2.11 21.34 0.64
N THR A 66 -2.85 22.16 -0.10
CA THR A 66 -2.95 23.60 0.13
C THR A 66 -3.72 23.90 1.42
N ARG A 67 -4.87 23.23 1.64
CA ARG A 67 -5.67 23.39 2.86
C ARG A 67 -4.88 23.01 4.12
N ASN A 68 -4.04 21.98 4.03
CA ASN A 68 -3.20 21.54 5.15
C ASN A 68 -1.90 22.34 5.28
N ASN A 69 -1.71 23.45 4.55
CA ASN A 69 -0.52 24.31 4.59
C ASN A 69 0.81 23.58 4.38
N ILE A 70 0.81 22.54 3.56
CA ILE A 70 2.01 21.76 3.25
C ILE A 70 3.01 22.64 2.51
N ASN A 71 4.28 22.63 2.93
CA ASN A 71 5.33 23.43 2.28
C ASN A 71 5.54 22.99 0.82
N ALA A 72 6.09 23.89 0.00
CA ALA A 72 6.21 23.71 -1.43
C ALA A 72 7.06 22.48 -1.81
N GLU A 73 8.14 22.22 -1.10
CA GLU A 73 9.04 21.09 -1.37
C GLU A 73 8.34 19.75 -1.12
N LEU A 74 7.67 19.60 0.02
CA LEU A 74 6.93 18.37 0.35
C LEU A 74 5.73 18.20 -0.57
N LYS A 75 5.06 19.28 -0.97
CA LYS A 75 3.97 19.29 -1.94
C LYS A 75 4.39 18.66 -3.27
N GLU A 76 5.50 19.11 -3.84
CA GLU A 76 6.01 18.56 -5.10
C GLU A 76 6.43 17.10 -4.96
N LYS A 77 7.06 16.73 -3.85
CA LYS A 77 7.44 15.35 -3.55
C LYS A 77 6.22 14.41 -3.47
N ILE A 78 5.12 14.85 -2.84
CA ILE A 78 3.87 14.07 -2.75
C ILE A 78 3.21 13.94 -4.13
N LYS A 79 3.17 15.02 -4.91
CA LYS A 79 2.61 15.01 -6.28
C LYS A 79 3.37 14.07 -7.21
N GLU A 80 4.69 14.13 -7.18
CA GLU A 80 5.53 13.24 -8.01
C GLU A 80 5.37 11.77 -7.57
N TYR A 81 5.27 11.51 -6.27
CA TYR A 81 4.98 10.18 -5.77
C TYR A 81 3.62 9.66 -6.25
N ALA A 82 2.56 10.45 -6.14
CA ALA A 82 1.22 10.08 -6.62
C ALA A 82 1.21 9.76 -8.12
N LYS A 83 1.92 10.57 -8.93
CA LYS A 83 2.09 10.36 -10.36
C LYS A 83 2.84 9.05 -10.66
N THR A 84 3.95 8.81 -9.98
CA THR A 84 4.75 7.58 -10.11
C THR A 84 3.94 6.34 -9.73
N GLN A 85 3.18 6.40 -8.62
CA GLN A 85 2.29 5.30 -8.22
C GLN A 85 1.22 5.02 -9.28
N ARG A 86 0.59 6.06 -9.82
CA ARG A 86 -0.42 5.91 -10.89
C ARG A 86 0.15 5.25 -12.14
N GLN A 87 1.34 5.64 -12.57
CA GLN A 87 2.02 5.03 -13.72
C GLN A 87 2.32 3.56 -13.46
N ARG A 88 2.85 3.24 -12.27
CA ARG A 88 3.14 1.87 -11.86
C ARG A 88 1.88 0.99 -11.86
N ILE A 89 0.81 1.47 -11.26
CA ILE A 89 -0.46 0.74 -11.20
C ILE A 89 -1.04 0.49 -12.59
N LYS A 90 -0.95 1.45 -13.52
CA LYS A 90 -1.38 1.25 -14.91
C LYS A 90 -0.62 0.11 -15.58
N ILE A 91 0.71 0.05 -15.42
CA ILE A 91 1.53 -1.04 -15.97
C ILE A 91 1.11 -2.40 -15.38
N ILE A 92 0.86 -2.44 -14.07
CA ILE A 92 0.41 -3.65 -13.39
C ILE A 92 -0.95 -4.10 -13.95
N LEU A 93 -1.90 -3.20 -14.10
CA LEU A 93 -3.26 -3.50 -14.59
C LEU A 93 -3.32 -3.98 -16.05
N GLU A 94 -2.25 -3.79 -16.83
CA GLU A 94 -2.16 -4.39 -18.17
C GLU A 94 -2.09 -5.92 -18.14
N ASN A 95 -1.54 -6.51 -17.06
CA ASN A 95 -1.26 -7.95 -16.97
C ASN A 95 -1.80 -8.61 -15.70
N GLU A 96 -2.29 -7.85 -14.73
CA GLU A 96 -2.65 -8.33 -13.41
C GLU A 96 -4.00 -7.79 -12.94
N ARG A 97 -4.58 -8.46 -11.95
CA ARG A 97 -5.74 -7.95 -11.23
C ARG A 97 -5.30 -7.35 -9.91
N ILE A 98 -5.89 -6.19 -9.58
CA ILE A 98 -5.72 -5.51 -8.30
C ILE A 98 -7.07 -5.41 -7.61
N GLU A 99 -7.09 -5.85 -6.36
CA GLU A 99 -8.24 -5.72 -5.47
C GLU A 99 -7.81 -4.93 -4.23
N ASP A 100 -8.36 -3.73 -4.08
CA ASP A 100 -8.12 -2.89 -2.91
C ASP A 100 -9.35 -2.89 -2.01
N GLU A 101 -9.09 -3.14 -0.74
CA GLU A 101 -10.07 -3.05 0.34
C GLU A 101 -9.77 -1.82 1.17
N ILE A 102 -10.74 -0.94 1.31
CA ILE A 102 -10.67 0.29 2.11
C ILE A 102 -11.65 0.23 3.28
N PRO A 103 -11.38 0.99 4.36
CA PRO A 103 -12.33 1.13 5.46
C PRO A 103 -13.61 1.82 5.01
N ASP A 104 -14.73 1.37 5.58
CA ASP A 104 -15.97 2.13 5.54
C ASP A 104 -15.89 3.26 6.57
N PHE A 105 -15.93 4.50 6.11
CA PHE A 105 -15.88 5.69 6.97
C PHE A 105 -17.27 6.29 7.14
N VAL A 106 -17.79 6.21 8.36
CA VAL A 106 -19.02 6.91 8.75
C VAL A 106 -18.72 8.36 9.13
N GLN A 107 -19.68 9.25 8.93
CA GLN A 107 -19.56 10.70 9.15
C GLN A 107 -19.01 11.08 10.54
N GLU A 108 -19.36 10.33 11.58
CA GLU A 108 -18.86 10.56 12.96
C GLU A 108 -17.35 10.40 13.10
N ASN A 109 -16.70 9.64 12.22
CA ASN A 109 -15.27 9.38 12.27
C ASN A 109 -14.44 10.58 11.84
N PHE A 110 -14.98 11.48 10.98
CA PHE A 110 -14.22 12.67 10.52
C PHE A 110 -13.91 13.66 11.63
N THR A 111 -14.73 13.70 12.69
CA THR A 111 -14.49 14.59 13.83
C THR A 111 -13.55 14.01 14.88
N LYS A 112 -13.52 12.68 15.04
CA LYS A 112 -12.75 11.99 16.07
C LYS A 112 -11.41 11.47 15.58
N SER A 113 -11.38 10.92 14.36
CA SER A 113 -10.20 10.31 13.74
C SER A 113 -10.34 10.40 12.22
N PRO A 114 -10.07 11.56 11.62
CA PRO A 114 -10.21 11.74 10.18
C PRO A 114 -9.29 10.79 9.42
N PRO A 115 -9.73 10.27 8.26
CA PRO A 115 -8.86 9.51 7.39
C PRO A 115 -7.70 10.38 6.90
N MET A 116 -6.53 9.76 6.74
CA MET A 116 -5.31 10.43 6.33
C MET A 116 -4.95 10.08 4.89
N LEU A 117 -4.24 10.97 4.19
CA LEU A 117 -3.57 10.61 2.94
C LEU A 117 -2.56 9.48 3.19
N GLU A 118 -2.56 8.48 2.31
CA GLU A 118 -1.64 7.33 2.42
C GLU A 118 -0.26 7.69 1.83
N LEU A 119 0.67 8.07 2.71
CA LEU A 119 2.01 8.56 2.36
C LEU A 119 3.15 7.67 2.87
N SER A 120 2.84 6.47 3.36
CA SER A 120 3.86 5.55 3.92
C SER A 120 5.00 5.25 2.95
N GLY A 121 4.72 5.16 1.65
CA GLY A 121 5.72 4.85 0.64
C GLY A 121 6.77 5.93 0.38
N ILE A 122 6.53 7.17 0.81
CA ILE A 122 7.54 8.24 0.77
C ILE A 122 8.17 8.51 2.14
N PHE A 123 7.81 7.73 3.15
CA PHE A 123 8.28 7.92 4.53
C PHE A 123 8.02 9.35 5.03
N CYS A 124 6.85 9.91 4.66
CA CYS A 124 6.42 11.21 5.13
C CYS A 124 6.07 11.14 6.62
N GLU A 125 6.53 12.09 7.38
CA GLU A 125 6.28 12.19 8.83
C GLU A 125 5.04 13.01 9.14
N GLU A 126 4.48 13.71 8.16
CA GLU A 126 3.31 14.55 8.34
C GLU A 126 2.02 13.76 8.11
N ASP A 127 1.11 13.85 9.05
CA ASP A 127 -0.27 13.39 8.93
C ASP A 127 -1.08 14.46 8.17
N ILE A 128 -1.62 14.09 7.01
CA ILE A 128 -2.42 14.98 6.16
C ILE A 128 -3.87 14.50 6.17
N PRO A 129 -4.73 15.06 7.03
CA PRO A 129 -6.12 14.63 7.14
C PRO A 129 -6.96 15.11 5.95
N TYR A 130 -7.92 14.27 5.56
CA TYR A 130 -9.05 14.69 4.73
C TYR A 130 -10.08 15.47 5.56
N ASN A 131 -10.80 16.36 4.92
CA ASN A 131 -12.16 16.67 5.35
C ASN A 131 -13.17 15.77 4.63
N GLU A 132 -14.43 15.80 5.05
CA GLU A 132 -15.49 14.94 4.50
C GLU A 132 -15.71 15.17 3.00
N GLU A 133 -15.71 16.42 2.54
CA GLU A 133 -15.87 16.76 1.13
C GLU A 133 -14.73 16.21 0.26
N GLU A 134 -13.49 16.35 0.74
CA GLU A 134 -12.30 15.88 0.04
C GLU A 134 -12.25 14.36 -0.02
N TYR A 135 -12.60 13.68 1.08
CA TYR A 135 -12.67 12.23 1.11
C TYR A 135 -13.74 11.70 0.15
N THR A 136 -14.93 12.29 0.20
CA THR A 136 -16.03 11.93 -0.69
C THR A 136 -15.66 12.16 -2.17
N ALA A 137 -14.99 13.27 -2.47
CA ALA A 137 -14.49 13.55 -3.81
C ALA A 137 -13.46 12.50 -4.28
N HIS A 138 -12.50 12.14 -3.41
CA HIS A 138 -11.51 11.12 -3.73
C HIS A 138 -12.13 9.72 -3.88
N LEU A 139 -13.11 9.38 -3.03
CA LEU A 139 -13.84 8.11 -3.16
C LEU A 139 -14.56 8.01 -4.53
N LYS A 140 -15.21 9.09 -4.98
CA LYS A 140 -15.81 9.14 -6.32
C LYS A 140 -14.77 8.98 -7.43
N GLU A 141 -13.61 9.61 -7.31
CA GLU A 141 -12.49 9.42 -8.26
C GLU A 141 -11.98 7.98 -8.25
N SER A 142 -11.93 7.33 -7.08
CA SER A 142 -11.51 5.92 -6.93
C SER A 142 -12.52 4.96 -7.56
N MET A 143 -13.81 5.22 -7.39
CA MET A 143 -14.88 4.45 -8.04
C MET A 143 -14.82 4.62 -9.57
N ALA A 144 -14.70 5.85 -10.07
CA ALA A 144 -14.53 6.12 -11.49
C ALA A 144 -13.26 5.45 -12.07
N PHE A 145 -12.19 5.38 -11.29
CA PHE A 145 -11.00 4.63 -11.68
C PHE A 145 -11.29 3.13 -11.80
N ALA A 146 -12.08 2.54 -10.89
CA ALA A 146 -12.49 1.15 -10.97
C ALA A 146 -13.36 0.88 -12.21
N GLU A 147 -14.32 1.74 -12.51
CA GLU A 147 -15.18 1.62 -13.71
C GLU A 147 -14.38 1.66 -15.02
N GLN A 148 -13.29 2.43 -15.06
CA GLN A 148 -12.43 2.57 -16.24
C GLN A 148 -11.40 1.45 -16.41
N ASN A 149 -11.16 0.65 -15.37
CA ASN A 149 -10.12 -0.38 -15.34
C ASN A 149 -10.71 -1.73 -14.93
N PRO A 150 -11.09 -2.60 -15.88
CA PRO A 150 -11.78 -3.87 -15.57
C PRO A 150 -10.93 -4.86 -14.73
N ASN A 151 -9.63 -4.66 -14.68
CA ASN A 151 -8.72 -5.44 -13.84
C ASN A 151 -8.53 -4.84 -12.43
N TYR A 152 -9.25 -3.77 -12.10
CA TYR A 152 -9.21 -3.12 -10.80
C TYR A 152 -10.55 -3.24 -10.08
N THR A 153 -10.51 -3.64 -8.82
CA THR A 153 -11.68 -3.71 -7.94
C THR A 153 -11.41 -2.91 -6.67
N LEU A 154 -12.36 -2.06 -6.29
CA LEU A 154 -12.35 -1.34 -5.01
C LEU A 154 -13.53 -1.85 -4.17
N LYS A 155 -13.24 -2.29 -2.95
CA LYS A 155 -14.24 -2.78 -1.99
C LYS A 155 -14.18 -1.96 -0.70
N CYS A 156 -15.34 -1.73 -0.10
CA CYS A 156 -15.44 -1.18 1.25
C CYS A 156 -15.67 -2.32 2.23
N SER A 157 -15.02 -2.29 3.38
CA SER A 157 -15.17 -3.30 4.42
C SER A 157 -15.45 -2.66 5.77
N THR A 158 -16.44 -3.19 6.47
CA THR A 158 -16.77 -2.82 7.85
C THR A 158 -15.87 -3.53 8.86
N ALA A 159 -15.20 -4.61 8.46
CA ALA A 159 -14.39 -5.46 9.32
C ALA A 159 -12.93 -4.98 9.42
N HIS A 160 -12.70 -3.80 10.05
CA HIS A 160 -11.33 -3.28 10.18
C HIS A 160 -10.61 -3.77 11.43
N ALA A 161 -9.90 -4.89 11.29
CA ALA A 161 -8.91 -5.32 12.29
C ALA A 161 -7.58 -4.52 12.19
N PHE A 162 -7.35 -3.76 11.11
CA PHE A 162 -6.01 -3.23 10.77
C PHE A 162 -5.95 -1.72 10.57
N HIS A 163 -6.61 -0.93 11.41
CA HIS A 163 -6.76 0.53 11.27
C HIS A 163 -5.49 1.37 10.99
N ASN A 164 -4.30 0.84 11.32
CA ASN A 164 -3.04 1.55 11.16
C ASN A 164 -2.02 0.79 10.30
N LEU A 165 -2.46 -0.28 9.63
CA LEU A 165 -1.62 -1.09 8.78
C LEU A 165 -2.14 -1.05 7.35
N LYS A 166 -1.19 -1.08 6.42
CA LYS A 166 -1.44 -1.37 5.02
C LYS A 166 -0.83 -2.73 4.73
N ILE A 167 -1.59 -3.64 4.16
CA ILE A 167 -1.13 -4.97 3.79
C ILE A 167 -1.32 -5.10 2.29
N ILE A 168 -0.26 -5.45 1.58
CA ILE A 168 -0.31 -5.76 0.15
C ILE A 168 0.15 -7.20 -0.01
N ILE A 169 -0.68 -8.00 -0.67
CA ILE A 169 -0.42 -9.40 -0.98
C ILE A 169 -0.25 -9.51 -2.50
N HIS A 170 0.92 -9.90 -2.96
CA HIS A 170 1.14 -10.39 -4.31
C HIS A 170 1.11 -11.91 -4.24
N GLU A 171 0.01 -12.51 -4.66
CA GLU A 171 -0.28 -13.93 -4.47
C GLU A 171 0.87 -14.83 -4.98
N GLY A 172 1.33 -15.71 -4.11
CA GLY A 172 2.43 -16.63 -4.42
C GLY A 172 3.84 -16.00 -4.45
N GLN A 173 3.98 -14.69 -4.34
CA GLN A 173 5.26 -13.98 -4.47
C GLN A 173 5.76 -13.38 -3.15
N TRP A 174 5.02 -12.44 -2.60
CA TRP A 174 5.39 -11.74 -1.38
C TRP A 174 4.19 -11.10 -0.68
N VAL A 175 4.37 -10.79 0.58
CA VAL A 175 3.44 -9.95 1.36
C VAL A 175 4.21 -8.76 1.90
N MET A 176 3.66 -7.55 1.76
CA MET A 176 4.18 -6.35 2.40
C MET A 176 3.21 -5.87 3.47
N VAL A 177 3.72 -5.74 4.68
CA VAL A 177 3.00 -5.11 5.79
C VAL A 177 3.65 -3.78 6.07
N SER A 178 2.87 -2.70 6.03
CA SER A 178 3.36 -1.34 6.23
C SER A 178 2.66 -0.70 7.42
N LYS A 179 3.43 -0.11 8.32
CA LYS A 179 2.92 0.83 9.31
C LYS A 179 2.89 2.21 8.67
N GLY A 180 1.69 2.78 8.52
CA GLY A 180 1.50 4.06 7.83
C GLY A 180 1.87 5.29 8.65
N LYS A 181 1.80 5.19 10.00
CA LYS A 181 2.15 6.30 10.91
C LYS A 181 3.64 6.34 11.22
N THR A 182 4.14 7.51 11.50
CA THR A 182 5.55 7.79 11.85
C THR A 182 6.04 6.97 13.05
N PRO A 183 7.22 6.36 12.97
CA PRO A 183 8.02 6.20 11.75
C PRO A 183 7.41 5.16 10.80
N ALA A 184 7.33 5.49 9.51
CA ALA A 184 6.87 4.53 8.49
C ALA A 184 7.87 3.38 8.38
N ILE A 185 7.38 2.15 8.41
CA ILE A 185 8.18 0.92 8.31
C ILE A 185 7.45 -0.05 7.39
N HIS A 186 8.18 -0.66 6.46
CA HIS A 186 7.66 -1.69 5.57
C HIS A 186 8.39 -3.01 5.82
N PHE A 187 7.62 -4.07 5.97
CA PHE A 187 8.09 -5.44 6.11
C PHE A 187 7.73 -6.20 4.85
N VAL A 188 8.71 -6.66 4.08
CA VAL A 188 8.48 -7.49 2.90
C VAL A 188 8.81 -8.93 3.25
N ILE A 189 7.83 -9.80 3.14
CA ILE A 189 7.88 -11.22 3.53
C ILE A 189 7.82 -12.06 2.26
N ARG A 190 8.92 -12.77 1.95
CA ARG A 190 8.99 -13.67 0.80
C ARG A 190 9.03 -15.14 1.21
N HIS A 191 9.29 -15.41 2.48
CA HIS A 191 9.39 -16.78 2.99
C HIS A 191 8.04 -17.52 2.80
N PRO A 192 7.99 -18.65 2.07
CA PRO A 192 6.73 -19.27 1.64
C PRO A 192 5.77 -19.59 2.78
N LYS A 193 6.27 -20.16 3.89
CA LYS A 193 5.41 -20.53 5.03
C LYS A 193 4.83 -19.30 5.76
N LEU A 194 5.62 -18.22 5.94
CA LEU A 194 5.13 -17.00 6.57
C LEU A 194 4.13 -16.28 5.67
N ARG A 195 4.43 -16.21 4.38
CA ARG A 195 3.53 -15.64 3.39
C ARG A 195 2.18 -16.37 3.38
N SER A 196 2.19 -17.72 3.22
CA SER A 196 0.97 -18.52 3.23
C SER A 196 0.18 -18.40 4.53
N ALA A 197 0.85 -18.27 5.67
CA ALA A 197 0.16 -18.04 6.95
C ALA A 197 -0.59 -16.70 6.94
N ILE A 198 0.01 -15.63 6.41
CA ILE A 198 -0.65 -14.31 6.32
C ILE A 198 -1.79 -14.36 5.29
N GLU A 199 -1.57 -14.99 4.12
CA GLU A 199 -2.59 -15.16 3.08
C GLU A 199 -3.82 -15.92 3.61
N CYS A 200 -3.63 -16.96 4.44
CA CYS A 200 -4.71 -17.69 5.09
C CYS A 200 -5.40 -16.89 6.20
N PHE A 201 -4.64 -16.05 6.93
CA PHE A 201 -5.20 -15.22 7.99
C PHE A 201 -6.08 -14.08 7.47
N ILE A 202 -5.82 -13.66 6.23
CA ILE A 202 -6.58 -12.64 5.52
C ILE A 202 -7.31 -13.32 4.36
N PRO A 203 -8.45 -13.98 4.61
CA PRO A 203 -9.17 -14.69 3.56
C PRO A 203 -9.64 -13.71 2.47
N PRO A 204 -9.77 -14.17 1.23
CA PRO A 204 -10.42 -13.37 0.20
C PRO A 204 -11.86 -13.07 0.63
N ILE A 205 -12.31 -11.84 0.38
CA ILE A 205 -13.70 -11.48 0.60
C ILE A 205 -14.52 -12.31 -0.38
N THR A 206 -15.39 -13.17 0.14
CA THR A 206 -16.35 -13.91 -0.68
C THR A 206 -17.38 -12.92 -1.22
N GLU A 207 -17.81 -13.10 -2.46
CA GLU A 207 -18.77 -12.21 -3.14
C GLU A 207 -20.20 -12.28 -2.55
N ASP A 208 -20.40 -13.03 -1.45
CA ASP A 208 -21.69 -13.41 -0.88
C ASP A 208 -22.02 -12.74 0.47
N GLU A 209 -21.43 -11.56 0.81
CA GLU A 209 -21.90 -10.76 1.96
C GLU A 209 -22.27 -9.33 1.58
#